data_6f0bdfa2f7c3c0e572bb34f7bce0985a
#
_entry.id   6f0bdfa2f7c3c0e572bb34f7bce0985a
#
_cell.length_a   1.000
_cell.length_b   1.000
_cell.length_c   1.000
_cell.angle_alpha   90.00
_cell.angle_beta   90.00
_cell.angle_gamma   90.00
#
_symmetry.space_group_name_H-M   'P 1'
#
loop_
_entity.id
_entity.type
_entity.pdbx_description
1 polymer ?
#
loop_
_entity_poly.entity_id
_entity_poly.type
_entity_poly.pdbx_seq_one_letter_code
_entity_poly.pdbx_strand_id
1 'polypeptide(L)'
;KNKVIFVEGRLPKISNSFELLYNLLKKEYTYQIKEHFLLGLDKKRRNRVMRNFFLLKDMADAKYIFINDSIPVLNTISLRNETKLIQVWHGCGAFKKFGYSTADLLFGDSKIELEKYPIHQNYSLVTVSSPEVVSAFAEAMGLEKQKEIIQPIGVSRSDIYFRSKFYKKAKEKLENLMPSAKNKKILLYAPTYRGSVAEAKTPDVLDITLFSKELGQEYVLLLKHHPLVKKLPIIDQEKRAFCMDMTSKMSIEELLCVSDICISDYSSLVFEYSLLEKPIIFFAYDIEEYFDWRGFYFCYEELAPGPICKTNQELLEQIKQMKQIEPIIINKIQAYKSRFMSSCDGHATERILEKVFGRKELDLHKR
;
A
#
# COMPACT_ATOMS: atom_id res chain seq x y z
N LYS A 1 -6.24 -3.09 31.54
CA LYS A 1 -4.86 -2.62 31.77
C LYS A 1 -4.41 -1.80 30.55
N ASN A 2 -3.43 -0.93 30.73
CA ASN A 2 -2.95 -0.01 29.69
C ASN A 2 -1.98 -0.70 28.71
N LYS A 3 -2.42 -1.79 28.04
CA LYS A 3 -1.60 -2.53 27.06
C LYS A 3 -2.13 -2.32 25.64
N VAL A 4 -1.23 -1.99 24.72
CA VAL A 4 -1.45 -1.89 23.27
C VAL A 4 -0.59 -2.94 22.59
N ILE A 5 -1.16 -3.66 21.63
CA ILE A 5 -0.46 -4.67 20.83
C ILE A 5 -0.47 -4.26 19.36
N PHE A 6 0.66 -4.36 18.70
CA PHE A 6 0.78 -4.31 17.25
C PHE A 6 1.05 -5.72 16.71
N VAL A 7 0.19 -6.21 15.83
CA VAL A 7 0.32 -7.54 15.23
C VAL A 7 0.65 -7.40 13.76
N GLU A 8 1.87 -7.76 13.39
CA GLU A 8 2.36 -7.73 12.02
C GLU A 8 2.29 -9.12 11.40
N GLY A 9 1.44 -9.27 10.38
CA GLY A 9 1.22 -10.54 9.71
C GLY A 9 2.19 -10.83 8.56
N ARG A 10 2.83 -9.80 7.99
CA ARG A 10 3.57 -9.87 6.72
C ARG A 10 5.09 -9.70 6.84
N LEU A 11 5.55 -9.00 7.86
CA LEU A 11 6.96 -8.66 8.01
C LEU A 11 7.49 -9.06 9.39
N PRO A 12 8.80 -9.32 9.54
CA PRO A 12 9.43 -9.59 10.83
C PRO A 12 9.83 -8.31 11.59
N LYS A 13 9.21 -7.19 11.28
CA LYS A 13 9.43 -5.87 11.89
C LYS A 13 8.18 -5.00 11.74
N ILE A 14 8.11 -3.90 12.46
CA ILE A 14 7.07 -2.89 12.27
C ILE A 14 7.09 -2.42 10.80
N SER A 15 5.93 -2.53 10.15
CA SER A 15 5.73 -2.11 8.74
C SER A 15 5.39 -0.63 8.63
N ASN A 16 5.47 -0.11 7.42
CA ASN A 16 5.07 1.28 7.10
C ASN A 16 3.61 1.57 7.50
N SER A 17 2.74 0.54 7.53
CA SER A 17 1.36 0.69 7.98
C SER A 17 1.24 1.09 9.45
N PHE A 18 2.22 0.69 10.26
CA PHE A 18 2.24 0.97 11.70
C PHE A 18 3.24 2.04 12.11
N GLU A 19 4.28 2.29 11.33
CA GLU A 19 5.46 3.05 11.75
C GLU A 19 5.12 4.41 12.36
N LEU A 20 4.25 5.17 11.70
CA LEU A 20 3.86 6.50 12.18
C LEU A 20 2.99 6.43 13.43
N LEU A 21 2.02 5.51 13.46
CA LEU A 21 1.18 5.26 14.64
C LEU A 21 2.02 4.81 15.83
N TYR A 22 2.90 3.83 15.61
CA TYR A 22 3.78 3.28 16.64
C TYR A 22 4.70 4.35 17.25
N ASN A 23 5.36 5.13 16.39
CA ASN A 23 6.28 6.17 16.83
C ASN A 23 5.56 7.29 17.59
N LEU A 24 4.40 7.73 17.12
CA LEU A 24 3.63 8.78 17.78
C LEU A 24 3.03 8.28 19.10
N LEU A 25 2.49 7.05 19.11
CA LEU A 25 1.97 6.42 20.34
C LEU A 25 3.07 6.30 21.41
N LYS A 26 4.26 5.81 21.02
CA LYS A 26 5.40 5.67 21.93
C LYS A 26 5.90 7.00 22.49
N LYS A 27 5.83 8.06 21.68
CA LYS A 27 6.27 9.40 22.07
C LYS A 27 5.29 10.09 23.01
N GLU A 28 3.98 9.92 22.75
CA GLU A 28 2.97 10.80 23.33
C GLU A 28 2.05 10.12 24.36
N TYR A 29 2.06 8.81 24.45
CA TYR A 29 1.15 8.07 25.32
C TYR A 29 1.89 7.11 26.26
N THR A 30 1.35 6.92 27.46
CA THR A 30 1.92 6.04 28.50
C THR A 30 1.29 4.64 28.49
N TYR A 31 1.37 3.92 27.36
CA TYR A 31 0.89 2.55 27.24
C TYR A 31 2.06 1.56 27.26
N GLN A 32 1.81 0.37 27.79
CA GLN A 32 2.71 -0.76 27.57
C GLN A 32 2.52 -1.27 26.13
N ILE A 33 3.49 -1.05 25.27
CA ILE A 33 3.43 -1.50 23.88
C ILE A 33 4.08 -2.87 23.74
N LYS A 34 3.39 -3.80 23.05
CA LYS A 34 3.89 -5.12 22.67
C LYS A 34 3.82 -5.28 21.16
N GLU A 35 4.78 -5.96 20.59
CA GLU A 35 4.91 -6.22 19.17
C GLU A 35 4.91 -7.73 18.92
N HIS A 36 4.07 -8.18 17.99
CA HIS A 36 4.01 -9.58 17.57
C HIS A 36 4.21 -9.68 16.06
N PHE A 37 5.29 -10.36 15.66
CA PHE A 37 5.65 -10.63 14.27
C PHE A 37 5.32 -12.08 13.95
N LEU A 38 4.20 -12.34 13.25
CA LEU A 38 3.72 -13.69 12.99
C LEU A 38 4.49 -14.37 11.86
N LEU A 39 4.98 -13.60 10.88
CA LEU A 39 5.90 -14.07 9.86
C LEU A 39 7.33 -13.92 10.39
N GLY A 40 7.88 -14.98 10.97
CA GLY A 40 9.29 -14.98 11.36
C GLY A 40 10.22 -15.27 10.19
N LEU A 41 11.51 -14.96 10.39
CA LEU A 41 12.59 -15.31 9.45
C LEU A 41 12.73 -16.84 9.27
N ASP A 42 12.29 -17.60 10.25
CA ASP A 42 12.26 -19.06 10.20
C ASP A 42 10.89 -19.58 9.73
N LYS A 43 10.88 -20.44 8.74
CA LYS A 43 9.67 -21.06 8.18
C LYS A 43 9.16 -22.27 8.99
N LYS A 44 9.70 -22.54 10.20
CA LYS A 44 9.35 -23.72 10.99
C LYS A 44 7.94 -23.60 11.57
N ARG A 45 7.06 -24.57 11.26
CA ARG A 45 5.67 -24.62 11.76
C ARG A 45 5.57 -24.50 13.28
N ARG A 46 6.47 -25.14 14.02
CA ARG A 46 6.53 -25.07 15.50
C ARG A 46 6.65 -23.62 16.01
N ASN A 47 7.52 -22.84 15.39
CA ASN A 47 7.74 -21.45 15.81
C ASN A 47 6.54 -20.56 15.49
N ARG A 48 5.79 -20.86 14.42
CA ARG A 48 4.54 -20.18 14.10
C ARG A 48 3.45 -20.44 15.16
N VAL A 49 3.31 -21.68 15.62
CA VAL A 49 2.39 -22.04 16.72
C VAL A 49 2.76 -21.30 18.00
N MET A 50 4.04 -21.28 18.35
CA MET A 50 4.53 -20.57 19.54
C MET A 50 4.28 -19.06 19.47
N ARG A 51 4.47 -18.43 18.30
CA ARG A 51 4.16 -17.00 18.13
C ARG A 51 2.67 -16.69 18.34
N ASN A 52 1.79 -17.51 17.77
CA ASN A 52 0.35 -17.37 18.00
C ASN A 52 -0.01 -17.58 19.49
N PHE A 53 0.62 -18.53 20.17
CA PHE A 53 0.41 -18.75 21.61
C PHE A 53 0.81 -17.51 22.43
N PHE A 54 1.99 -16.93 22.18
CA PHE A 54 2.41 -15.71 22.86
C PHE A 54 1.53 -14.51 22.55
N LEU A 55 1.06 -14.39 21.30
CA LEU A 55 0.08 -13.37 20.92
C LEU A 55 -1.19 -13.53 21.77
N LEU A 56 -1.80 -14.71 21.81
CA LEU A 56 -3.01 -14.98 22.59
C LEU A 56 -2.82 -14.71 24.08
N LYS A 57 -1.66 -15.08 24.66
CA LYS A 57 -1.32 -14.79 26.04
C LYS A 57 -1.29 -13.27 26.29
N ASP A 58 -0.63 -12.50 25.43
CA ASP A 58 -0.54 -11.04 25.60
C ASP A 58 -1.89 -10.34 25.36
N MET A 59 -2.75 -10.91 24.49
CA MET A 59 -4.08 -10.38 24.22
C MET A 59 -5.05 -10.53 25.40
N ALA A 60 -4.83 -11.49 26.30
CA ALA A 60 -5.73 -11.78 27.41
C ALA A 60 -6.02 -10.56 28.31
N ASP A 61 -5.12 -9.57 28.38
CA ASP A 61 -5.28 -8.34 29.14
C ASP A 61 -5.03 -7.07 28.31
N ALA A 62 -4.95 -7.18 26.99
CA ALA A 62 -4.80 -6.02 26.10
C ALA A 62 -6.08 -5.20 26.03
N LYS A 63 -5.93 -3.87 25.94
CA LYS A 63 -7.03 -2.95 25.71
C LYS A 63 -7.19 -2.59 24.23
N TYR A 64 -6.07 -2.48 23.50
CA TYR A 64 -6.07 -2.12 22.09
C TYR A 64 -5.14 -3.07 21.31
N ILE A 65 -5.62 -3.51 20.14
CA ILE A 65 -4.85 -4.37 19.23
C ILE A 65 -4.92 -3.73 17.85
N PHE A 66 -3.78 -3.37 17.29
CA PHE A 66 -3.64 -2.85 15.93
C PHE A 66 -3.19 -3.96 15.00
N ILE A 67 -3.89 -4.10 13.88
CA ILE A 67 -3.56 -5.03 12.80
C ILE A 67 -3.57 -4.31 11.45
N ASN A 68 -2.83 -4.82 10.48
CA ASN A 68 -2.73 -4.28 9.12
C ASN A 68 -3.13 -5.28 8.04
N ASP A 69 -3.59 -6.46 8.44
CA ASP A 69 -4.05 -7.53 7.56
C ASP A 69 -5.07 -8.42 8.28
N SER A 70 -5.66 -9.39 7.57
CA SER A 70 -6.43 -10.47 8.23
C SER A 70 -5.46 -11.39 8.98
N ILE A 71 -5.71 -11.57 10.27
CA ILE A 71 -4.90 -12.43 11.15
C ILE A 71 -5.73 -13.65 11.54
N PRO A 72 -5.45 -14.85 10.99
CA PRO A 72 -6.32 -16.00 11.13
C PRO A 72 -6.69 -16.36 12.58
N VAL A 73 -5.73 -16.30 13.51
CA VAL A 73 -6.01 -16.62 14.93
C VAL A 73 -7.00 -15.64 15.58
N LEU A 74 -7.07 -14.39 15.12
CA LEU A 74 -8.01 -13.38 15.63
C LEU A 74 -9.44 -13.58 15.09
N ASN A 75 -9.57 -14.30 13.99
CA ASN A 75 -10.88 -14.58 13.38
C ASN A 75 -11.57 -15.80 14.02
N THR A 76 -10.86 -16.58 14.84
CA THR A 76 -11.35 -17.85 15.43
C THR A 76 -11.60 -17.75 16.94
N ILE A 77 -11.41 -16.60 17.54
CA ILE A 77 -11.62 -16.37 18.97
C ILE A 77 -12.59 -15.22 19.20
N SER A 78 -13.23 -15.22 20.38
CA SER A 78 -14.00 -14.05 20.85
C SER A 78 -13.10 -13.13 21.67
N LEU A 79 -13.11 -11.85 21.36
CA LEU A 79 -12.42 -10.84 22.17
C LEU A 79 -13.28 -10.43 23.37
N ARG A 80 -12.64 -9.94 24.43
CA ARG A 80 -13.34 -9.32 25.56
C ARG A 80 -14.00 -8.02 25.10
N ASN A 81 -15.10 -7.66 25.70
CA ASN A 81 -15.86 -6.42 25.35
C ASN A 81 -15.01 -5.15 25.46
N GLU A 82 -14.05 -5.12 26.39
CA GLU A 82 -13.16 -3.98 26.62
C GLU A 82 -11.98 -3.93 25.65
N THR A 83 -11.72 -5.01 24.91
CA THR A 83 -10.64 -5.08 23.95
C THR A 83 -11.10 -4.54 22.59
N LYS A 84 -10.40 -3.53 22.09
CA LYS A 84 -10.68 -2.94 20.76
C LYS A 84 -9.67 -3.46 19.74
N LEU A 85 -10.18 -4.03 18.63
CA LEU A 85 -9.39 -4.47 17.48
C LEU A 85 -9.47 -3.42 16.37
N ILE A 86 -8.35 -2.82 16.03
CA ILE A 86 -8.24 -1.73 15.07
C ILE A 86 -7.53 -2.22 13.82
N GLN A 87 -8.22 -2.21 12.70
CA GLN A 87 -7.68 -2.54 11.39
C GLN A 87 -7.24 -1.25 10.67
N VAL A 88 -5.93 -1.07 10.47
CA VAL A 88 -5.38 0.10 9.77
C VAL A 88 -5.03 -0.17 8.31
N TRP A 89 -5.18 -1.43 7.89
CA TRP A 89 -4.89 -1.94 6.55
C TRP A 89 -3.45 -1.66 6.08
N HIS A 90 -3.12 -2.11 4.87
CA HIS A 90 -1.76 -2.03 4.31
C HIS A 90 -1.71 -1.32 2.95
N GLY A 91 -2.74 -0.61 2.58
CA GLY A 91 -2.86 0.16 1.33
C GLY A 91 -3.99 1.16 1.40
N CYS A 92 -4.03 2.06 0.45
CA CYS A 92 -5.08 3.05 0.29
C CYS A 92 -6.04 2.66 -0.83
N GLY A 93 -7.23 3.25 -0.82
CA GLY A 93 -8.25 3.03 -1.84
C GLY A 93 -8.77 1.60 -1.91
N ALA A 94 -9.49 1.30 -2.98
CA ALA A 94 -10.03 -0.03 -3.28
C ALA A 94 -9.96 -0.27 -4.79
N PHE A 95 -8.82 -0.75 -5.29
CA PHE A 95 -8.61 -1.01 -6.72
C PHE A 95 -9.19 -2.38 -7.11
N LYS A 96 -8.57 -3.43 -6.61
CA LYS A 96 -8.93 -4.83 -6.88
C LYS A 96 -9.82 -5.38 -5.79
N LYS A 97 -10.73 -6.30 -6.14
CA LYS A 97 -11.50 -7.06 -5.16
C LYS A 97 -10.58 -7.85 -4.24
N PHE A 98 -10.97 -7.97 -2.97
CA PHE A 98 -10.27 -8.73 -1.95
C PHE A 98 -11.25 -9.29 -0.91
N GLY A 99 -10.77 -10.15 -0.01
CA GLY A 99 -11.58 -10.73 1.04
C GLY A 99 -12.82 -11.46 0.50
N TYR A 100 -13.97 -11.25 1.11
CA TYR A 100 -15.25 -11.89 0.70
C TYR A 100 -15.69 -11.49 -0.72
N SER A 101 -15.29 -10.32 -1.22
CA SER A 101 -15.60 -9.88 -2.59
C SER A 101 -14.94 -10.73 -3.68
N THR A 102 -13.99 -11.59 -3.32
CA THR A 102 -13.33 -12.53 -4.24
C THR A 102 -13.88 -13.95 -4.15
N ALA A 103 -14.92 -14.17 -3.34
CA ALA A 103 -15.52 -15.49 -3.20
C ALA A 103 -15.96 -16.02 -4.58
N ASP A 104 -15.59 -17.28 -4.86
CA ASP A 104 -15.87 -17.97 -6.12
C ASP A 104 -15.25 -17.35 -7.39
N LEU A 105 -14.40 -16.32 -7.29
CA LEU A 105 -13.53 -15.87 -8.38
C LEU A 105 -12.29 -16.76 -8.51
N LEU A 106 -11.67 -16.78 -9.69
CA LEU A 106 -10.45 -17.58 -9.94
C LEU A 106 -9.31 -17.30 -8.95
N PHE A 107 -9.25 -16.10 -8.42
CA PHE A 107 -8.24 -15.69 -7.43
C PHE A 107 -8.64 -16.02 -5.99
N GLY A 108 -9.92 -16.13 -5.67
CA GLY A 108 -10.46 -16.22 -4.31
C GLY A 108 -10.66 -17.65 -3.82
N ASP A 109 -10.93 -17.77 -2.52
CA ASP A 109 -11.40 -19.01 -1.91
C ASP A 109 -12.89 -19.23 -2.22
N SER A 110 -13.37 -20.46 -2.10
CA SER A 110 -14.78 -20.74 -2.26
C SER A 110 -15.60 -20.11 -1.12
N LYS A 111 -16.85 -19.75 -1.42
CA LYS A 111 -17.77 -19.22 -0.41
C LYS A 111 -17.94 -20.19 0.77
N ILE A 112 -17.99 -21.49 0.50
CA ILE A 112 -18.10 -22.55 1.53
C ILE A 112 -16.88 -22.52 2.47
N GLU A 113 -15.68 -22.35 1.92
CA GLU A 113 -14.46 -22.26 2.75
C GLU A 113 -14.43 -20.99 3.60
N LEU A 114 -14.84 -19.84 3.04
CA LEU A 114 -14.92 -18.58 3.77
C LEU A 114 -15.98 -18.60 4.87
N GLU A 115 -17.09 -19.31 4.70
CA GLU A 115 -18.11 -19.54 5.74
C GLU A 115 -17.56 -20.45 6.86
N LYS A 116 -16.79 -21.49 6.50
CA LYS A 116 -16.19 -22.41 7.46
C LYS A 116 -15.00 -21.81 8.22
N TYR A 117 -14.22 -20.99 7.54
CA TYR A 117 -13.04 -20.33 8.09
C TYR A 117 -13.15 -18.81 7.89
N PRO A 118 -13.93 -18.12 8.74
CA PRO A 118 -14.17 -16.69 8.58
C PRO A 118 -12.88 -15.88 8.56
N ILE A 119 -12.89 -14.88 7.71
CA ILE A 119 -11.87 -13.83 7.67
C ILE A 119 -12.49 -12.50 8.13
N HIS A 120 -11.69 -11.55 8.58
CA HIS A 120 -12.18 -10.22 8.94
C HIS A 120 -13.21 -10.18 10.07
N GLN A 121 -12.92 -10.80 11.22
CA GLN A 121 -13.80 -10.82 12.40
C GLN A 121 -13.32 -9.85 13.50
N ASN A 122 -14.25 -9.51 14.41
CA ASN A 122 -13.98 -8.81 15.69
C ASN A 122 -13.53 -7.35 15.57
N TYR A 123 -13.62 -6.69 14.43
CA TYR A 123 -13.18 -5.32 14.28
C TYR A 123 -14.04 -4.34 15.10
N SER A 124 -13.38 -3.43 15.80
CA SER A 124 -14.01 -2.29 16.46
C SER A 124 -13.85 -1.00 15.66
N LEU A 125 -12.87 -0.95 14.76
CA LEU A 125 -12.57 0.17 13.87
C LEU A 125 -11.80 -0.34 12.66
N VAL A 126 -12.20 0.09 11.49
CA VAL A 126 -11.46 -0.08 10.22
C VAL A 126 -11.22 1.32 9.65
N THR A 127 -9.97 1.67 9.32
CA THR A 127 -9.65 2.98 8.76
C THR A 127 -9.49 2.91 7.26
N VAL A 128 -10.10 3.87 6.55
CA VAL A 128 -10.08 3.93 5.08
C VAL A 128 -9.77 5.35 4.58
N SER A 129 -9.36 5.46 3.33
CA SER A 129 -8.82 6.69 2.73
C SER A 129 -9.88 7.72 2.36
N SER A 130 -11.14 7.33 2.18
CA SER A 130 -12.24 8.24 1.83
C SER A 130 -13.61 7.57 2.06
N PRO A 131 -14.70 8.35 2.09
CA PRO A 131 -16.07 7.80 2.11
C PRO A 131 -16.39 6.91 0.91
N GLU A 132 -15.81 7.19 -0.26
CA GLU A 132 -16.03 6.46 -1.52
C GLU A 132 -15.72 4.96 -1.40
N VAL A 133 -14.71 4.58 -0.62
CA VAL A 133 -14.28 3.19 -0.51
C VAL A 133 -14.93 2.41 0.62
N VAL A 134 -15.77 3.05 1.45
CA VAL A 134 -16.43 2.40 2.60
C VAL A 134 -17.24 1.17 2.17
N SER A 135 -18.02 1.28 1.09
CA SER A 135 -18.84 0.15 0.61
C SER A 135 -18.00 -1.01 0.08
N ALA A 136 -16.88 -0.73 -0.61
CA ALA A 136 -15.95 -1.76 -1.07
C ALA A 136 -15.30 -2.52 0.10
N PHE A 137 -14.90 -1.79 1.15
CA PHE A 137 -14.35 -2.41 2.36
C PHE A 137 -15.42 -3.17 3.14
N ALA A 138 -16.66 -2.69 3.19
CA ALA A 138 -17.76 -3.39 3.83
C ALA A 138 -18.03 -4.74 3.16
N GLU A 139 -18.13 -4.77 1.82
CA GLU A 139 -18.27 -5.99 1.04
C GLU A 139 -17.08 -6.94 1.24
N ALA A 140 -15.85 -6.42 1.11
CA ALA A 140 -14.64 -7.22 1.24
C ALA A 140 -14.46 -7.85 2.62
N MET A 141 -14.93 -7.18 3.67
CA MET A 141 -14.74 -7.60 5.06
C MET A 141 -15.99 -8.21 5.69
N GLY A 142 -17.11 -8.35 4.93
CA GLY A 142 -18.37 -8.88 5.46
C GLY A 142 -19.00 -7.98 6.52
N LEU A 143 -18.84 -6.65 6.37
CA LEU A 143 -19.26 -5.64 7.34
C LEU A 143 -20.43 -4.77 6.84
N GLU A 144 -21.22 -5.25 5.87
CA GLU A 144 -22.31 -4.47 5.27
C GLU A 144 -23.37 -4.05 6.30
N LYS A 145 -23.53 -4.86 7.36
CA LYS A 145 -24.44 -4.57 8.47
C LYS A 145 -23.83 -3.73 9.61
N GLN A 146 -22.53 -3.43 9.51
CA GLN A 146 -21.74 -2.73 10.52
C GLN A 146 -20.83 -1.66 9.87
N LYS A 147 -21.35 -1.00 8.82
CA LYS A 147 -20.56 0.01 8.07
C LYS A 147 -20.03 1.15 8.92
N GLU A 148 -20.69 1.43 10.04
CA GLU A 148 -20.32 2.49 10.98
C GLU A 148 -18.95 2.28 11.64
N ILE A 149 -18.44 1.03 11.68
CA ILE A 149 -17.08 0.78 12.19
C ILE A 149 -16.00 1.07 11.14
N ILE A 150 -16.39 1.20 9.86
CA ILE A 150 -15.48 1.59 8.77
C ILE A 150 -15.47 3.12 8.69
N GLN A 151 -14.39 3.71 9.16
CA GLN A 151 -14.28 5.15 9.32
C GLN A 151 -13.35 5.76 8.26
N PRO A 152 -13.85 6.70 7.45
CA PRO A 152 -13.03 7.40 6.46
C PRO A 152 -12.22 8.52 7.12
N ILE A 153 -11.32 8.16 8.01
CA ILE A 153 -10.44 9.07 8.77
C ILE A 153 -9.00 9.09 8.25
N GLY A 154 -8.77 8.43 7.11
CA GLY A 154 -7.47 8.31 6.48
C GLY A 154 -6.72 7.05 6.87
N VAL A 155 -5.59 6.83 6.21
CA VAL A 155 -4.70 5.68 6.40
C VAL A 155 -3.34 6.19 6.83
N SER A 156 -2.88 5.83 8.04
CA SER A 156 -1.68 6.39 8.68
C SER A 156 -0.44 6.39 7.80
N ARG A 157 -0.20 5.31 7.04
CA ARG A 157 0.98 5.20 6.18
C ARG A 157 1.06 6.30 5.11
N SER A 158 -0.09 6.89 4.72
CA SER A 158 -0.11 7.94 3.71
C SER A 158 0.46 9.27 4.18
N ASP A 159 0.53 9.51 5.49
CA ASP A 159 1.05 10.76 6.05
C ASP A 159 2.54 10.97 5.77
N ILE A 160 3.26 9.90 5.39
CA ILE A 160 4.68 9.98 5.04
C ILE A 160 4.92 10.89 3.82
N TYR A 161 3.97 10.94 2.89
CA TYR A 161 4.07 11.74 1.66
C TYR A 161 4.02 13.25 1.91
N PHE A 162 3.53 13.68 3.06
CA PHE A 162 3.48 15.09 3.48
C PHE A 162 4.71 15.53 4.28
N ARG A 163 5.70 14.64 4.47
CA ARG A 163 6.91 14.93 5.25
C ARG A 163 8.08 15.32 4.36
N SER A 164 8.40 16.61 4.28
CA SER A 164 9.51 17.14 3.47
C SER A 164 10.87 16.49 3.79
N LYS A 165 11.11 16.12 5.05
CA LYS A 165 12.33 15.42 5.48
C LYS A 165 12.43 14.01 4.87
N PHE A 166 11.30 13.32 4.67
CA PHE A 166 11.27 12.01 4.02
C PHE A 166 11.65 12.13 2.55
N TYR A 167 11.06 13.08 1.84
CA TYR A 167 11.41 13.37 0.45
C TYR A 167 12.91 13.66 0.27
N LYS A 168 13.47 14.56 1.11
CA LYS A 168 14.89 14.92 1.03
C LYS A 168 15.80 13.70 1.18
N LYS A 169 15.54 12.86 2.19
CA LYS A 169 16.29 11.62 2.42
C LYS A 169 16.17 10.63 1.26
N ALA A 170 14.96 10.46 0.70
CA ALA A 170 14.73 9.58 -0.43
C ALA A 170 15.51 10.06 -1.67
N LYS A 171 15.53 11.37 -1.92
CA LYS A 171 16.28 11.98 -3.02
C LYS A 171 17.79 11.79 -2.85
N GLU A 172 18.34 12.11 -1.70
CA GLU A 172 19.76 11.90 -1.37
C GLU A 172 20.16 10.42 -1.56
N LYS A 173 19.32 9.52 -1.09
CA LYS A 173 19.54 8.07 -1.24
C LYS A 173 19.55 7.63 -2.71
N LEU A 174 18.61 8.14 -3.52
CA LEU A 174 18.55 7.86 -4.94
C LEU A 174 19.82 8.38 -5.66
N GLU A 175 20.22 9.62 -5.43
CA GLU A 175 21.39 10.23 -6.05
C GLU A 175 22.69 9.49 -5.69
N ASN A 176 22.79 8.93 -4.49
CA ASN A 176 23.90 8.08 -4.07
C ASN A 176 23.90 6.71 -4.78
N LEU A 177 22.73 6.12 -4.99
CA LEU A 177 22.60 4.82 -5.66
C LEU A 177 22.73 4.92 -7.18
N MET A 178 22.24 6.02 -7.77
CA MET A 178 22.23 6.28 -9.21
C MET A 178 22.62 7.75 -9.49
N PRO A 179 23.91 8.07 -9.54
CA PRO A 179 24.36 9.46 -9.75
C PRO A 179 23.84 10.12 -11.04
N SER A 180 23.54 9.31 -12.07
CA SER A 180 22.93 9.79 -13.33
C SER A 180 21.51 10.35 -13.15
N ALA A 181 20.85 10.08 -12.03
CA ALA A 181 19.51 10.61 -11.74
C ALA A 181 19.53 12.10 -11.31
N LYS A 182 20.70 12.64 -10.90
CA LYS A 182 20.81 13.98 -10.30
C LYS A 182 20.25 15.11 -11.15
N ASN A 183 20.40 15.03 -12.47
CA ASN A 183 20.01 16.09 -13.40
C ASN A 183 18.99 15.61 -14.45
N LYS A 184 18.32 14.50 -14.19
CA LYS A 184 17.34 13.91 -15.09
C LYS A 184 15.99 13.75 -14.41
N LYS A 185 14.93 13.71 -15.20
CA LYS A 185 13.60 13.32 -14.75
C LYS A 185 13.56 11.82 -14.44
N ILE A 186 12.76 11.44 -13.49
CA ILE A 186 12.70 10.09 -12.97
C ILE A 186 11.41 9.41 -13.40
N LEU A 187 11.53 8.37 -14.24
CA LEU A 187 10.47 7.43 -14.53
C LEU A 187 10.51 6.29 -13.52
N LEU A 188 9.39 5.98 -12.89
CA LEU A 188 9.23 4.80 -12.05
C LEU A 188 8.33 3.80 -12.77
N TYR A 189 8.82 2.62 -13.06
CA TYR A 189 8.00 1.49 -13.50
C TYR A 189 7.76 0.53 -12.34
N ALA A 190 6.50 0.44 -11.90
CA ALA A 190 6.09 -0.36 -10.76
C ALA A 190 4.88 -1.26 -11.12
N PRO A 191 5.09 -2.33 -11.88
CA PRO A 191 4.03 -3.21 -12.34
C PRO A 191 3.53 -4.15 -11.24
N THR A 192 2.27 -4.56 -11.34
CA THR A 192 1.74 -5.70 -10.60
C THR A 192 2.36 -7.00 -11.09
N TYR A 193 2.63 -7.95 -10.20
CA TYR A 193 3.08 -9.29 -10.59
C TYR A 193 1.98 -10.06 -11.33
N ARG A 194 2.38 -11.06 -12.11
CA ARG A 194 1.50 -12.00 -12.80
C ARG A 194 1.63 -13.40 -12.21
N GLY A 195 0.60 -14.21 -12.34
CA GLY A 195 0.52 -15.56 -11.80
C GLY A 195 0.07 -15.63 -10.34
N SER A 196 0.05 -16.83 -9.79
CA SER A 196 -0.28 -17.08 -8.38
C SER A 196 0.79 -16.52 -7.43
N VAL A 197 0.46 -16.41 -6.13
CA VAL A 197 1.44 -15.96 -5.11
C VAL A 197 2.70 -16.84 -5.09
N ALA A 198 2.55 -18.14 -5.35
CA ALA A 198 3.68 -19.09 -5.38
C ALA A 198 4.57 -18.94 -6.61
N GLU A 199 3.99 -18.50 -7.73
CA GLU A 199 4.61 -18.41 -9.05
C GLU A 199 4.70 -16.95 -9.55
N ALA A 200 4.74 -15.99 -8.64
CA ALA A 200 4.76 -14.57 -8.94
C ALA A 200 5.93 -14.22 -9.88
N LYS A 201 5.58 -13.67 -11.04
CA LYS A 201 6.52 -13.20 -12.07
C LYS A 201 6.31 -11.71 -12.32
N THR A 202 7.38 -11.01 -12.66
CA THR A 202 7.24 -9.65 -13.19
C THR A 202 6.86 -9.72 -14.68
N PRO A 203 6.01 -8.81 -15.18
CA PRO A 203 5.84 -8.66 -16.61
C PRO A 203 7.15 -8.17 -17.23
N ASP A 204 7.65 -8.90 -18.22
CA ASP A 204 8.87 -8.59 -18.98
C ASP A 204 8.48 -8.04 -20.36
N VAL A 205 7.74 -6.94 -20.34
CA VAL A 205 7.14 -6.34 -21.55
C VAL A 205 7.65 -4.94 -21.85
N LEU A 206 8.34 -4.30 -20.90
CA LEU A 206 8.87 -2.96 -21.09
C LEU A 206 10.17 -3.00 -21.89
N ASP A 207 10.18 -2.38 -23.07
CA ASP A 207 11.36 -2.30 -23.94
C ASP A 207 12.37 -1.27 -23.44
N ILE A 208 13.21 -1.68 -22.49
CA ILE A 208 14.26 -0.83 -21.88
C ILE A 208 15.23 -0.30 -22.96
N THR A 209 15.46 -1.04 -24.05
CA THR A 209 16.36 -0.63 -25.13
C THR A 209 15.79 0.56 -25.89
N LEU A 210 14.51 0.47 -26.29
CA LEU A 210 13.79 1.57 -26.94
C LEU A 210 13.77 2.80 -26.04
N PHE A 211 13.39 2.65 -24.76
CA PHE A 211 13.30 3.78 -23.83
C PHE A 211 14.67 4.41 -23.53
N SER A 212 15.73 3.61 -23.41
CA SER A 212 17.08 4.13 -23.21
C SER A 212 17.56 4.97 -24.37
N LYS A 213 17.29 4.52 -25.61
CA LYS A 213 17.64 5.24 -26.83
C LYS A 213 16.89 6.56 -26.96
N GLU A 214 15.58 6.52 -26.74
CA GLU A 214 14.68 7.63 -27.03
C GLU A 214 14.60 8.66 -25.89
N LEU A 215 14.77 8.26 -24.62
CA LEU A 215 14.57 9.08 -23.43
C LEU A 215 15.83 9.27 -22.57
N GLY A 216 16.92 8.53 -22.84
CA GLY A 216 18.10 8.47 -21.98
C GLY A 216 18.83 9.80 -21.75
N GLN A 217 18.60 10.82 -22.58
CA GLN A 217 19.17 12.15 -22.38
C GLN A 217 18.42 12.93 -21.27
N GLU A 218 17.10 12.82 -21.21
CA GLU A 218 16.25 13.59 -20.28
C GLU A 218 15.83 12.80 -19.04
N TYR A 219 15.76 11.48 -19.14
CA TYR A 219 15.19 10.60 -18.11
C TYR A 219 16.15 9.52 -17.63
N VAL A 220 15.86 9.04 -16.43
CA VAL A 220 16.31 7.73 -15.92
C VAL A 220 15.08 6.88 -15.57
N LEU A 221 15.22 5.56 -15.63
CA LEU A 221 14.17 4.59 -15.36
C LEU A 221 14.50 3.79 -14.09
N LEU A 222 13.62 3.84 -13.11
CA LEU A 222 13.69 3.03 -11.90
C LEU A 222 12.68 1.90 -11.98
N LEU A 223 13.13 0.67 -11.77
CA LEU A 223 12.24 -0.50 -11.71
C LEU A 223 11.95 -0.87 -10.25
N LYS A 224 10.67 -1.11 -9.95
CA LYS A 224 10.23 -1.59 -8.63
C LYS A 224 9.31 -2.79 -8.81
N HIS A 225 9.85 -3.97 -8.71
CA HIS A 225 9.07 -5.21 -8.77
C HIS A 225 8.41 -5.52 -7.44
N HIS A 226 7.32 -6.28 -7.50
CA HIS A 226 6.60 -6.70 -6.31
C HIS A 226 7.47 -7.65 -5.45
N PRO A 227 7.44 -7.56 -4.11
CA PRO A 227 8.28 -8.39 -3.22
C PRO A 227 8.11 -9.91 -3.38
N LEU A 228 6.99 -10.37 -3.93
CA LEU A 228 6.76 -11.79 -4.22
C LEU A 228 7.55 -12.30 -5.44
N VAL A 229 8.02 -11.42 -6.30
CA VAL A 229 8.82 -11.78 -7.48
C VAL A 229 10.22 -12.19 -7.04
N LYS A 230 10.58 -13.45 -7.29
CA LYS A 230 11.88 -14.02 -6.88
C LYS A 230 12.97 -13.86 -7.94
N LYS A 231 12.58 -13.91 -9.22
CA LYS A 231 13.50 -13.78 -10.37
C LYS A 231 13.28 -12.41 -11.00
N LEU A 232 14.28 -11.55 -10.85
CA LEU A 232 14.26 -10.19 -11.40
C LEU A 232 14.91 -10.19 -12.79
N PRO A 233 14.42 -9.37 -13.74
CA PRO A 233 15.07 -9.18 -15.04
C PRO A 233 16.51 -8.68 -14.88
N ILE A 234 17.39 -9.14 -15.75
CA ILE A 234 18.79 -8.69 -15.81
C ILE A 234 18.86 -7.43 -16.66
N ILE A 235 19.40 -6.36 -16.11
CA ILE A 235 19.65 -5.11 -16.85
C ILE A 235 21.08 -5.16 -17.39
N ASP A 236 21.22 -5.06 -18.71
CA ASP A 236 22.50 -5.02 -19.41
C ASP A 236 23.39 -3.89 -18.87
N GLN A 237 24.69 -4.13 -18.81
CA GLN A 237 25.64 -3.18 -18.22
C GLN A 237 25.60 -1.81 -18.90
N GLU A 238 25.44 -1.76 -20.21
CA GLU A 238 25.38 -0.53 -21.02
C GLU A 238 24.15 0.32 -20.69
N LYS A 239 23.06 -0.30 -20.21
CA LYS A 239 21.80 0.38 -19.87
C LYS A 239 21.74 0.86 -18.42
N ARG A 240 22.72 0.51 -17.58
CA ARG A 240 22.68 0.84 -16.12
C ARG A 240 22.77 2.33 -15.83
N ALA A 241 23.29 3.12 -16.73
CA ALA A 241 23.24 4.58 -16.60
C ALA A 241 21.84 5.17 -16.79
N PHE A 242 20.97 4.46 -17.53
CA PHE A 242 19.59 4.83 -17.79
C PHE A 242 18.61 4.10 -16.86
N CYS A 243 18.78 2.80 -16.65
CA CYS A 243 17.81 1.96 -15.95
C CYS A 243 18.44 1.24 -14.75
N MET A 244 17.79 1.28 -13.58
CA MET A 244 18.24 0.56 -12.39
C MET A 244 17.07 -0.13 -11.66
N ASP A 245 17.29 -1.39 -11.28
CA ASP A 245 16.39 -2.09 -10.37
C ASP A 245 16.60 -1.63 -8.93
N MET A 246 15.53 -1.05 -8.37
CA MET A 246 15.45 -0.52 -7.02
C MET A 246 14.67 -1.42 -6.06
N THR A 247 14.26 -2.62 -6.48
CA THR A 247 13.36 -3.51 -5.73
C THR A 247 13.81 -3.74 -4.30
N SER A 248 15.09 -4.04 -4.09
CA SER A 248 15.68 -4.27 -2.75
C SER A 248 16.39 -3.04 -2.15
N LYS A 249 16.57 -1.97 -2.92
CA LYS A 249 17.40 -0.81 -2.55
C LYS A 249 16.59 0.32 -1.93
N MET A 250 15.39 0.57 -2.45
CA MET A 250 14.50 1.64 -1.97
C MET A 250 13.09 1.10 -1.72
N SER A 251 12.41 1.68 -0.73
CA SER A 251 10.99 1.37 -0.48
C SER A 251 10.11 1.94 -1.60
N ILE A 252 8.88 1.45 -1.73
CA ILE A 252 7.95 2.00 -2.74
C ILE A 252 7.60 3.45 -2.42
N GLU A 253 7.45 3.80 -1.15
CA GLU A 253 7.15 5.16 -0.69
C GLU A 253 8.29 6.14 -1.05
N GLU A 254 9.56 5.72 -0.86
CA GLU A 254 10.72 6.51 -1.28
C GLU A 254 10.70 6.76 -2.79
N LEU A 255 10.42 5.71 -3.58
CA LEU A 255 10.40 5.77 -5.05
C LEU A 255 9.25 6.63 -5.57
N LEU A 256 8.04 6.50 -5.01
CA LEU A 256 6.92 7.36 -5.37
C LEU A 256 7.23 8.84 -5.11
N CYS A 257 7.84 9.15 -3.97
CA CYS A 257 8.22 10.53 -3.64
C CYS A 257 9.17 11.14 -4.67
N VAL A 258 10.18 10.40 -5.11
CA VAL A 258 11.26 10.94 -5.98
C VAL A 258 10.94 10.87 -7.46
N SER A 259 9.97 10.05 -7.89
CA SER A 259 9.60 9.95 -9.31
C SER A 259 8.87 11.18 -9.81
N ASP A 260 9.12 11.56 -11.06
CA ASP A 260 8.40 12.62 -11.77
C ASP A 260 7.21 12.06 -12.55
N ILE A 261 7.32 10.85 -13.07
CA ILE A 261 6.24 10.11 -13.74
C ILE A 261 6.23 8.68 -13.20
N CYS A 262 5.05 8.19 -12.79
CA CYS A 262 4.85 6.80 -12.43
C CYS A 262 4.22 6.03 -13.59
N ILE A 263 4.76 4.88 -13.93
CA ILE A 263 4.20 3.93 -14.88
C ILE A 263 3.79 2.70 -14.10
N SER A 264 2.51 2.39 -14.09
CA SER A 264 1.96 1.23 -13.38
C SER A 264 0.87 0.57 -14.21
N ASP A 265 0.16 -0.39 -13.62
CA ASP A 265 -0.93 -1.10 -14.30
C ASP A 265 -2.16 -1.22 -13.37
N TYR A 266 -2.31 -2.30 -12.63
CA TYR A 266 -3.47 -2.60 -11.76
C TYR A 266 -3.13 -2.44 -10.27
N SER A 267 -2.24 -1.55 -9.92
CA SER A 267 -1.72 -1.42 -8.56
C SER A 267 -2.45 -0.35 -7.76
N SER A 268 -2.74 -0.65 -6.49
CA SER A 268 -3.28 0.33 -5.54
C SER A 268 -2.33 1.48 -5.21
N LEU A 269 -1.06 1.43 -5.65
CA LEU A 269 -0.11 2.54 -5.48
C LEU A 269 -0.59 3.85 -6.14
N VAL A 270 -1.50 3.76 -7.14
CA VAL A 270 -2.09 4.93 -7.79
C VAL A 270 -2.79 5.87 -6.79
N PHE A 271 -3.43 5.29 -5.76
CA PHE A 271 -4.07 6.08 -4.72
C PHE A 271 -3.03 6.90 -3.93
N GLU A 272 -1.96 6.26 -3.50
CA GLU A 272 -0.89 6.94 -2.76
C GLU A 272 -0.14 7.94 -3.65
N TYR A 273 0.12 7.60 -4.92
CA TYR A 273 0.79 8.49 -5.86
C TYR A 273 -0.04 9.73 -6.18
N SER A 274 -1.38 9.62 -6.20
CA SER A 274 -2.27 10.77 -6.41
C SER A 274 -2.12 11.87 -5.36
N LEU A 275 -1.65 11.53 -4.14
CA LEU A 275 -1.36 12.53 -3.10
C LEU A 275 -0.23 13.48 -3.48
N LEU A 276 0.67 13.04 -4.35
CA LEU A 276 1.81 13.81 -4.84
C LEU A 276 1.45 14.72 -6.02
N GLU A 277 0.25 14.54 -6.60
CA GLU A 277 -0.25 15.29 -7.77
C GLU A 277 0.74 15.31 -8.94
N LYS A 278 1.35 14.16 -9.22
CA LYS A 278 2.31 13.96 -10.30
C LYS A 278 1.75 13.02 -11.37
N PRO A 279 2.19 13.15 -12.64
CA PRO A 279 1.71 12.33 -13.74
C PRO A 279 1.86 10.84 -13.52
N ILE A 280 0.80 10.08 -13.84
CA ILE A 280 0.82 8.62 -13.88
C ILE A 280 0.37 8.15 -15.26
N ILE A 281 0.99 7.10 -15.79
CA ILE A 281 0.62 6.43 -17.02
C ILE A 281 0.33 4.97 -16.69
N PHE A 282 -0.73 4.42 -17.26
CA PHE A 282 -1.14 3.03 -17.07
C PHE A 282 -0.69 2.19 -18.25
N PHE A 283 0.24 1.27 -18.01
CA PHE A 283 0.71 0.31 -19.01
C PHE A 283 -0.06 -1.00 -18.84
N ALA A 284 -1.26 -1.06 -19.43
CA ALA A 284 -2.26 -2.11 -19.21
C ALA A 284 -2.42 -3.00 -20.46
N TYR A 285 -1.32 -3.59 -20.92
CA TYR A 285 -1.23 -4.40 -22.14
C TYR A 285 -2.08 -5.69 -22.10
N ASP A 286 -2.43 -6.19 -20.92
CA ASP A 286 -3.16 -7.44 -20.66
C ASP A 286 -4.43 -7.23 -19.81
N ILE A 287 -5.09 -6.08 -19.95
CA ILE A 287 -6.21 -5.70 -19.09
C ILE A 287 -7.36 -6.70 -19.11
N GLU A 288 -7.68 -7.28 -20.26
CA GLU A 288 -8.79 -8.22 -20.43
C GLU A 288 -8.56 -9.49 -19.59
N GLU A 289 -7.36 -10.12 -19.73
CA GLU A 289 -7.00 -11.30 -18.94
C GLU A 289 -6.95 -11.01 -17.44
N TYR A 290 -6.44 -9.84 -17.07
CA TYR A 290 -6.29 -9.46 -15.67
C TYR A 290 -7.63 -9.19 -15.00
N PHE A 291 -8.59 -8.61 -15.71
CA PHE A 291 -9.94 -8.35 -15.21
C PHE A 291 -10.70 -9.66 -14.89
N ASP A 292 -10.67 -10.64 -15.78
CA ASP A 292 -11.33 -11.91 -15.60
C ASP A 292 -10.78 -12.72 -14.42
N TRP A 293 -9.51 -12.49 -14.09
CA TRP A 293 -8.85 -13.23 -13.03
C TRP A 293 -9.20 -12.72 -11.62
N ARG A 294 -9.35 -11.39 -11.43
CA ARG A 294 -9.45 -10.80 -10.08
C ARG A 294 -10.64 -9.88 -9.84
N GLY A 295 -11.10 -9.16 -10.85
CA GLY A 295 -12.13 -8.13 -10.75
C GLY A 295 -11.70 -6.85 -10.05
N PHE A 296 -12.43 -5.78 -10.34
CA PHE A 296 -12.24 -4.44 -9.77
C PHE A 296 -13.52 -3.97 -9.09
N TYR A 297 -13.42 -3.00 -8.16
CA TYR A 297 -14.59 -2.38 -7.53
C TYR A 297 -15.24 -1.29 -8.40
N PHE A 298 -14.46 -0.66 -9.27
CA PHE A 298 -14.88 0.41 -10.17
C PHE A 298 -14.44 0.08 -11.60
N CYS A 299 -14.99 0.75 -12.59
CA CYS A 299 -14.49 0.64 -13.95
C CYS A 299 -13.02 1.05 -14.02
N TYR A 300 -12.24 0.37 -14.88
CA TYR A 300 -10.80 0.61 -14.93
C TYR A 300 -10.47 2.05 -15.32
N GLU A 301 -11.26 2.63 -16.22
CA GLU A 301 -11.12 4.02 -16.67
C GLU A 301 -11.32 5.03 -15.52
N GLU A 302 -12.18 4.71 -14.56
CA GLU A 302 -12.34 5.52 -13.34
C GLU A 302 -11.15 5.37 -12.37
N LEU A 303 -10.50 4.20 -12.38
CA LEU A 303 -9.34 3.91 -11.57
C LEU A 303 -8.02 4.39 -12.19
N ALA A 304 -8.04 4.80 -13.47
CA ALA A 304 -6.87 5.24 -14.22
C ALA A 304 -6.96 6.75 -14.53
N PRO A 305 -6.53 7.65 -13.60
CA PRO A 305 -6.59 9.10 -13.83
C PRO A 305 -5.57 9.62 -14.85
N GLY A 306 -4.80 8.74 -15.50
CA GLY A 306 -3.83 9.06 -16.54
C GLY A 306 -4.07 8.29 -17.84
N PRO A 307 -3.22 8.47 -18.85
CA PRO A 307 -3.29 7.72 -20.11
C PRO A 307 -3.16 6.21 -19.88
N ILE A 308 -3.96 5.43 -20.63
CA ILE A 308 -3.90 3.98 -20.68
C ILE A 308 -3.20 3.58 -21.98
N CYS A 309 -2.08 2.88 -21.88
CA CYS A 309 -1.26 2.41 -23.00
C CYS A 309 -1.24 0.89 -23.02
N LYS A 310 -1.35 0.30 -24.22
CA LYS A 310 -1.26 -1.15 -24.43
C LYS A 310 0.07 -1.58 -25.05
N THR A 311 0.83 -0.66 -25.64
CA THR A 311 2.09 -0.92 -26.32
C THR A 311 3.22 -0.02 -25.82
N ASN A 312 4.47 -0.45 -26.01
CA ASN A 312 5.64 0.36 -25.70
C ASN A 312 5.70 1.65 -26.52
N GLN A 313 5.20 1.62 -27.75
CA GLN A 313 5.16 2.80 -28.61
C GLN A 313 4.19 3.85 -28.08
N GLU A 314 2.96 3.47 -27.73
CA GLU A 314 1.99 4.36 -27.09
C GLU A 314 2.55 4.95 -25.79
N LEU A 315 3.17 4.13 -24.93
CA LEU A 315 3.79 4.57 -23.68
C LEU A 315 4.88 5.61 -23.93
N LEU A 316 5.77 5.35 -24.91
CA LEU A 316 6.83 6.28 -25.31
C LEU A 316 6.28 7.62 -25.78
N GLU A 317 5.24 7.60 -26.61
CA GLU A 317 4.58 8.81 -27.13
C GLU A 317 3.97 9.63 -26.00
N GLN A 318 3.28 8.99 -25.04
CA GLN A 318 2.71 9.69 -23.88
C GLN A 318 3.81 10.35 -23.03
N ILE A 319 4.95 9.69 -22.83
CA ILE A 319 6.08 10.28 -22.08
C ILE A 319 6.67 11.48 -22.82
N LYS A 320 6.86 11.38 -24.15
CA LYS A 320 7.38 12.48 -24.98
C LYS A 320 6.44 13.69 -24.99
N GLN A 321 5.14 13.45 -24.99
CA GLN A 321 4.10 14.50 -24.99
C GLN A 321 3.81 15.02 -23.57
N MET A 322 4.43 14.49 -22.52
CA MET A 322 4.06 14.77 -21.14
C MET A 322 3.98 16.26 -20.82
N LYS A 323 4.93 17.07 -21.28
CA LYS A 323 4.92 18.53 -21.04
C LYS A 323 3.64 19.22 -21.54
N GLN A 324 2.99 18.67 -22.57
CA GLN A 324 1.77 19.24 -23.16
C GLN A 324 0.49 18.74 -22.47
N ILE A 325 0.48 17.47 -22.06
CA ILE A 325 -0.70 16.81 -21.49
C ILE A 325 -0.74 16.84 -19.95
N GLU A 326 0.38 17.17 -19.31
CA GLU A 326 0.51 17.18 -17.85
C GLU A 326 -0.59 17.98 -17.13
N PRO A 327 -0.98 19.21 -17.55
CA PRO A 327 -2.04 19.95 -16.88
C PRO A 327 -3.38 19.21 -16.88
N ILE A 328 -3.70 18.52 -17.97
CA ILE A 328 -4.93 17.73 -18.11
C ILE A 328 -4.88 16.51 -17.16
N ILE A 329 -3.73 15.84 -17.12
CA ILE A 329 -3.53 14.68 -16.22
C ILE A 329 -3.62 15.11 -14.76
N ILE A 330 -2.98 16.21 -14.37
CA ILE A 330 -3.01 16.72 -13.00
C ILE A 330 -4.45 17.04 -12.56
N ASN A 331 -5.25 17.68 -13.40
CA ASN A 331 -6.68 17.93 -13.09
C ASN A 331 -7.45 16.62 -12.81
N LYS A 332 -7.22 15.57 -13.62
CA LYS A 332 -7.82 14.25 -13.39
C LYS A 332 -7.33 13.62 -12.08
N ILE A 333 -6.03 13.74 -11.78
CA ILE A 333 -5.43 13.22 -10.53
C ILE A 333 -6.00 13.96 -9.32
N GLN A 334 -6.21 15.27 -9.39
CA GLN A 334 -6.82 16.04 -8.29
C GLN A 334 -8.27 15.62 -8.02
N ALA A 335 -9.06 15.40 -9.08
CA ALA A 335 -10.42 14.86 -8.95
C ALA A 335 -10.40 13.44 -8.36
N TYR A 336 -9.49 12.59 -8.82
CA TYR A 336 -9.28 11.25 -8.30
C TYR A 336 -8.88 11.25 -6.80
N LYS A 337 -7.90 12.08 -6.43
CA LYS A 337 -7.47 12.29 -5.04
C LYS A 337 -8.64 12.74 -4.17
N SER A 338 -9.43 13.71 -4.62
CA SER A 338 -10.60 14.22 -3.90
C SER A 338 -11.66 13.14 -3.68
N ARG A 339 -11.84 12.22 -4.63
CA ARG A 339 -12.78 11.11 -4.54
C ARG A 339 -12.28 10.00 -3.62
N PHE A 340 -11.07 9.51 -3.85
CA PHE A 340 -10.57 8.27 -3.23
C PHE A 340 -9.65 8.48 -2.03
N MET A 341 -9.08 9.66 -1.86
CA MET A 341 -8.05 9.96 -0.87
C MET A 341 -8.36 11.19 -0.01
N SER A 342 -9.62 11.63 0.02
CA SER A 342 -10.04 12.87 0.68
C SER A 342 -9.72 12.94 2.19
N SER A 343 -9.55 11.81 2.85
CA SER A 343 -9.19 11.75 4.27
C SER A 343 -7.68 11.52 4.51
N CYS A 344 -6.85 11.51 3.44
CA CYS A 344 -5.40 11.36 3.51
C CYS A 344 -4.72 12.70 3.23
N ASP A 345 -4.62 13.54 4.26
CA ASP A 345 -4.16 14.94 4.22
C ASP A 345 -2.88 15.19 5.04
N GLY A 346 -2.21 14.11 5.48
CA GLY A 346 -1.02 14.18 6.32
C GLY A 346 -1.28 14.11 7.83
N HIS A 347 -2.55 14.01 8.24
CA HIS A 347 -2.99 13.99 9.65
C HIS A 347 -3.82 12.75 10.01
N ALA A 348 -3.79 11.70 9.18
CA ALA A 348 -4.53 10.46 9.45
C ALA A 348 -4.03 9.77 10.72
N THR A 349 -2.74 9.79 10.98
CA THR A 349 -2.13 9.20 12.18
C THR A 349 -2.71 9.80 13.46
N GLU A 350 -2.76 11.13 13.53
CA GLU A 350 -3.30 11.86 14.69
C GLU A 350 -4.79 11.55 14.87
N ARG A 351 -5.58 11.58 13.79
CA ARG A 351 -7.02 11.27 13.85
C ARG A 351 -7.29 9.83 14.30
N ILE A 352 -6.49 8.86 13.87
CA ILE A 352 -6.64 7.47 14.31
C ILE A 352 -6.33 7.36 15.81
N LEU A 353 -5.25 7.95 16.29
CA LEU A 353 -4.91 7.92 17.71
C LEU A 353 -5.98 8.65 18.56
N GLU A 354 -6.46 9.80 18.12
CA GLU A 354 -7.55 10.52 18.79
C GLU A 354 -8.84 9.69 18.83
N LYS A 355 -9.20 9.02 17.73
CA LYS A 355 -10.39 8.15 17.67
C LYS A 355 -10.30 6.97 18.63
N VAL A 356 -9.11 6.38 18.76
CA VAL A 356 -8.87 5.18 19.59
C VAL A 356 -8.69 5.50 21.06
N PHE A 357 -7.94 6.56 21.38
CA PHE A 357 -7.50 6.87 22.75
C PHE A 357 -8.22 8.08 23.37
N GLY A 358 -9.03 8.80 22.59
CA GLY A 358 -9.63 10.09 22.95
C GLY A 358 -8.68 11.27 22.71
N ARG A 359 -9.23 12.48 22.74
CA ARG A 359 -8.42 13.71 22.69
C ARG A 359 -7.51 13.76 23.91
N LYS A 360 -6.24 14.03 23.71
CA LYS A 360 -5.37 14.49 24.79
C LYS A 360 -5.91 15.85 25.25
N GLU A 361 -6.26 15.98 26.52
CA GLU A 361 -6.22 17.28 27.16
C GLU A 361 -4.77 17.78 27.03
N LEU A 362 -4.59 18.82 26.25
CA LEU A 362 -3.31 19.51 26.18
C LEU A 362 -2.99 19.95 27.61
N ASP A 363 -1.99 19.32 28.22
CA ASP A 363 -1.40 19.78 29.47
C ASP A 363 -0.85 21.20 29.24
N LEU A 364 -1.70 22.22 29.45
CA LEU A 364 -1.36 23.64 29.39
C LEU A 364 -0.33 24.05 30.45
N HIS A 365 0.24 23.08 31.18
CA HIS A 365 1.15 23.33 32.31
C HIS A 365 2.59 22.93 32.06
N LYS A 366 3.02 22.75 30.80
CA LYS A 366 4.47 22.67 30.47
C LYS A 366 4.83 23.77 29.48
N ARG A 367 4.88 24.98 29.99
CA ARG A 367 5.72 26.06 29.48
C ARG A 367 6.97 26.21 30.35
#